data_310baaf03eda8dcb38215c1d8a42a246
#
_entry.id   310baaf03eda8dcb38215c1d8a42a246
#
_cell.length_a   1.000
_cell.length_b   1.000
_cell.length_c   1.000
_cell.angle_alpha   90.00
_cell.angle_beta   90.00
_cell.angle_gamma   90.00
#
_symmetry.space_group_name_H-M   'P 1'
#
loop_
_entity.id
_entity.type
_entity.pdbx_description
1 polymer ?
#
loop_
_entity_poly.entity_id
_entity_poly.type
_entity_poly.pdbx_seq_one_letter_code
_entity_poly.pdbx_strand_id
1 'polypeptide(L)'
;MITVAVIEDNRLVREGIIHMLGELADIEVVFSAIFIEVALLRKARPNVLLLDVGLEDENCLRLAETVQREMTGTHVIVMDLLPAHEEIAQFVNAGVAGFILKDASVDDFVETVRAVARGERVLPTRMTGTLFSQIARVAVGRAGEAAALEAVRMTTREREVIANISVGMSNKEIAQEMNIATDTVKSHVRNVMDKLALHSRLQIAAYAHQQAE
;
A
#
# COMPACT_ATOMS: atom_id res chain seq x y z
N MET A 1 25.71 10.50 4.06
CA MET A 1 24.73 11.53 3.68
C MET A 1 23.76 10.88 2.70
N ILE A 2 22.48 10.83 3.03
CA ILE A 2 21.42 10.33 2.15
C ILE A 2 20.91 11.52 1.35
N THR A 3 20.94 11.43 0.02
CA THR A 3 20.39 12.47 -0.86
C THR A 3 18.99 12.09 -1.29
N VAL A 4 18.04 13.01 -1.10
CA VAL A 4 16.61 12.78 -1.34
C VAL A 4 16.08 13.76 -2.39
N ALA A 5 15.28 13.25 -3.32
CA ALA A 5 14.42 14.06 -4.18
C ALA A 5 12.96 13.91 -3.73
N VAL A 6 12.19 14.99 -3.80
CA VAL A 6 10.76 15.02 -3.39
C VAL A 6 9.92 15.49 -4.57
N ILE A 7 8.97 14.65 -5.00
CA ILE A 7 7.97 14.98 -6.00
C ILE A 7 6.59 14.91 -5.35
N GLU A 8 5.99 16.07 -5.20
CA GLU A 8 4.74 16.27 -4.47
C GLU A 8 4.08 17.54 -5.04
N ASP A 9 2.86 17.48 -5.50
CA ASP A 9 2.15 18.61 -6.09
C ASP A 9 1.59 19.57 -5.02
N ASN A 10 1.17 19.05 -3.88
CA ASN A 10 0.71 19.87 -2.76
C ASN A 10 1.89 20.63 -2.14
N ARG A 11 1.89 21.95 -2.34
CA ARG A 11 2.97 22.82 -1.86
C ARG A 11 3.22 22.72 -0.36
N LEU A 12 2.16 22.66 0.45
CA LEU A 12 2.30 22.61 1.92
C LEU A 12 2.94 21.31 2.36
N VAL A 13 2.53 20.17 1.78
CA VAL A 13 3.09 18.85 2.07
C VAL A 13 4.55 18.81 1.63
N ARG A 14 4.85 19.27 0.42
CA ARG A 14 6.22 19.31 -0.11
C ARG A 14 7.17 20.14 0.76
N GLU A 15 6.78 21.37 1.12
CA GLU A 15 7.56 22.24 2.00
C GLU A 15 7.71 21.65 3.39
N GLY A 16 6.66 21.00 3.91
CA GLY A 16 6.70 20.28 5.20
C GLY A 16 7.70 19.11 5.20
N ILE A 17 7.69 18.29 4.15
CA ILE A 17 8.66 17.18 4.01
C ILE A 17 10.09 17.72 3.91
N ILE A 18 10.32 18.78 3.10
CA ILE A 18 11.64 19.37 2.94
C ILE A 18 12.15 19.91 4.27
N HIS A 19 11.31 20.61 5.03
CA HIS A 19 11.67 21.14 6.35
C HIS A 19 12.00 20.02 7.34
N MET A 20 11.12 19.03 7.43
CA MET A 20 11.29 17.86 8.31
C MET A 20 12.60 17.10 8.03
N LEU A 21 12.89 16.84 6.76
CA LEU A 21 14.11 16.14 6.36
C LEU A 21 15.35 17.03 6.55
N GLY A 22 15.23 18.34 6.36
CA GLY A 22 16.32 19.30 6.56
C GLY A 22 16.81 19.45 7.99
N GLU A 23 15.99 19.07 8.98
CA GLU A 23 16.39 19.02 10.39
C GLU A 23 17.31 17.82 10.72
N LEU A 24 17.44 16.87 9.80
CA LEU A 24 18.19 15.63 10.01
C LEU A 24 19.62 15.76 9.46
N ALA A 25 20.61 15.55 10.30
CA ALA A 25 22.02 15.73 9.94
C ALA A 25 22.55 14.70 8.89
N ASP A 26 21.85 13.60 8.69
CA ASP A 26 22.21 12.51 7.79
C ASP A 26 21.48 12.51 6.45
N ILE A 27 20.51 13.45 6.25
CA ILE A 27 19.68 13.55 5.06
C ILE A 27 19.82 14.95 4.41
N GLU A 28 19.90 14.99 3.10
CA GLU A 28 19.92 16.21 2.30
C GLU A 28 18.90 16.15 1.18
N VAL A 29 17.99 17.13 1.08
CA VAL A 29 17.05 17.25 -0.04
C VAL A 29 17.77 17.99 -1.18
N VAL A 30 18.13 17.24 -2.23
CA VAL A 30 18.90 17.75 -3.37
C VAL A 30 18.03 18.19 -4.55
N PHE A 31 16.74 17.81 -4.54
CA PHE A 31 15.78 18.19 -5.58
C PHE A 31 14.36 18.16 -5.01
N SER A 32 13.54 19.12 -5.45
CA SER A 32 12.10 19.09 -5.17
C SER A 32 11.32 19.74 -6.31
N ALA A 33 10.18 19.15 -6.68
CA ALA A 33 9.33 19.65 -7.76
C ALA A 33 7.88 19.21 -7.59
N ILE A 34 6.99 19.84 -8.35
CA ILE A 34 5.57 19.44 -8.45
C ILE A 34 5.33 18.36 -9.51
N PHE A 35 6.25 18.26 -10.47
CA PHE A 35 6.28 17.22 -11.50
C PHE A 35 7.73 16.85 -11.81
N ILE A 36 7.95 15.72 -12.47
CA ILE A 36 9.29 15.25 -12.77
C ILE A 36 9.76 15.74 -14.14
N GLU A 37 10.92 16.42 -14.13
CA GLU A 37 11.82 16.48 -15.27
C GLU A 37 12.95 15.46 -15.06
N VAL A 38 12.87 14.31 -15.72
CA VAL A 38 13.83 13.20 -15.54
C VAL A 38 15.28 13.67 -15.76
N ALA A 39 15.50 14.64 -16.66
CA ALA A 39 16.82 15.21 -16.92
C ALA A 39 17.41 15.94 -15.70
N LEU A 40 16.59 16.71 -14.97
CA LEU A 40 17.01 17.40 -13.75
C LEU A 40 17.22 16.44 -12.60
N LEU A 41 16.34 15.46 -12.44
CA LEU A 41 16.48 14.41 -11.44
C LEU A 41 17.78 13.61 -11.66
N ARG A 42 18.08 13.27 -12.92
CA ARG A 42 19.33 12.58 -13.28
C ARG A 42 20.58 13.41 -12.95
N LYS A 43 20.49 14.74 -13.07
CA LYS A 43 21.59 15.65 -12.68
C LYS A 43 21.78 15.72 -11.16
N ALA A 44 20.69 15.70 -10.42
CA ALA A 44 20.70 15.75 -8.94
C ALA A 44 21.21 14.45 -8.32
N ARG A 45 21.05 13.29 -8.99
CA ARG A 45 21.51 11.94 -8.54
C ARG A 45 21.09 11.59 -7.12
N PRO A 46 19.81 11.65 -6.76
CA PRO A 46 19.38 11.31 -5.41
C PRO A 46 19.56 9.81 -5.14
N ASN A 47 19.82 9.43 -3.90
CA ASN A 47 19.79 8.04 -3.44
C ASN A 47 18.33 7.56 -3.33
N VAL A 48 17.43 8.45 -2.89
CA VAL A 48 16.02 8.15 -2.68
C VAL A 48 15.17 9.19 -3.42
N LEU A 49 14.16 8.70 -4.13
CA LEU A 49 13.09 9.52 -4.71
C LEU A 49 11.80 9.27 -3.92
N LEU A 50 11.30 10.29 -3.27
CA LEU A 50 9.95 10.32 -2.69
C LEU A 50 8.97 10.77 -3.76
N LEU A 51 7.98 9.94 -4.03
CA LEU A 51 7.02 10.13 -5.11
C LEU A 51 5.60 10.03 -4.55
N ASP A 52 4.86 11.13 -4.64
CA ASP A 52 3.44 11.12 -4.27
C ASP A 52 2.63 10.29 -5.26
N VAL A 53 1.69 9.48 -4.74
CA VAL A 53 0.80 8.64 -5.55
C VAL A 53 -0.30 9.46 -6.23
N GLY A 54 -0.67 10.59 -5.66
CA GLY A 54 -1.76 11.47 -6.09
C GLY A 54 -1.42 12.46 -7.21
N LEU A 55 -0.21 12.38 -7.79
CA LEU A 55 0.20 13.30 -8.86
C LEU A 55 -0.79 13.29 -10.02
N GLU A 56 -1.43 14.43 -10.26
CA GLU A 56 -2.27 14.66 -11.43
C GLU A 56 -1.40 14.62 -12.71
N ASP A 57 -1.96 14.14 -13.82
CA ASP A 57 -1.36 14.08 -15.16
C ASP A 57 -0.15 13.13 -15.35
N GLU A 58 0.49 12.63 -14.32
CA GLU A 58 1.58 11.67 -14.49
C GLU A 58 1.23 10.32 -13.91
N ASN A 59 1.36 9.31 -14.74
CA ASN A 59 1.28 7.94 -14.28
C ASN A 59 2.47 7.64 -13.37
N CYS A 60 2.28 7.79 -12.05
CA CYS A 60 3.26 7.57 -11.00
C CYS A 60 3.99 6.21 -11.19
N LEU A 61 3.27 5.20 -11.67
CA LEU A 61 3.81 3.89 -11.99
C LEU A 61 4.85 3.95 -13.15
N ARG A 62 4.49 4.62 -14.27
CA ARG A 62 5.41 4.77 -15.42
C ARG A 62 6.66 5.54 -15.04
N LEU A 63 6.52 6.48 -14.14
CA LEU A 63 7.61 7.27 -13.63
C LEU A 63 8.55 6.42 -12.77
N ALA A 64 8.01 5.61 -11.86
CA ALA A 64 8.78 4.66 -11.07
C ALA A 64 9.54 3.68 -11.97
N GLU A 65 8.90 3.12 -13.01
CA GLU A 65 9.53 2.27 -14.01
C GLU A 65 10.68 2.97 -14.75
N THR A 66 10.47 4.24 -15.13
CA THR A 66 11.48 5.03 -15.85
C THR A 66 12.70 5.28 -14.97
N VAL A 67 12.50 5.70 -13.72
CA VAL A 67 13.59 5.91 -12.76
C VAL A 67 14.34 4.62 -12.51
N GLN A 68 13.63 3.52 -12.28
CA GLN A 68 14.25 2.21 -12.05
C GLN A 68 15.11 1.74 -13.25
N ARG A 69 14.65 2.01 -14.47
CA ARG A 69 15.37 1.60 -15.69
C ARG A 69 16.57 2.52 -15.98
N GLU A 70 16.44 3.82 -15.77
CA GLU A 70 17.38 4.83 -16.24
C GLU A 70 18.32 5.39 -15.18
N MET A 71 17.99 5.19 -13.89
CA MET A 71 18.73 5.76 -12.77
C MET A 71 19.15 4.67 -11.77
N THR A 72 20.12 3.85 -12.20
CA THR A 72 20.72 2.82 -11.32
C THR A 72 21.38 3.49 -10.11
N GLY A 73 20.83 3.27 -8.92
CA GLY A 73 21.30 3.88 -7.67
C GLY A 73 20.32 4.86 -7.04
N THR A 74 19.20 5.17 -7.71
CA THR A 74 18.07 5.88 -7.12
C THR A 74 16.96 4.87 -6.76
N HIS A 75 16.57 4.83 -5.50
CA HIS A 75 15.49 3.99 -5.02
C HIS A 75 14.21 4.79 -4.87
N VAL A 76 13.11 4.28 -5.41
CA VAL A 76 11.81 4.96 -5.36
C VAL A 76 11.05 4.53 -4.12
N ILE A 77 10.54 5.51 -3.39
CA ILE A 77 9.53 5.35 -2.34
C ILE A 77 8.25 6.03 -2.81
N VAL A 78 7.14 5.30 -2.84
CA VAL A 78 5.83 5.88 -3.10
C VAL A 78 5.18 6.25 -1.78
N MET A 79 4.65 7.47 -1.69
CA MET A 79 4.03 8.02 -0.47
C MET A 79 2.57 8.41 -0.68
N ASP A 80 1.89 8.77 0.41
CA ASP A 80 0.46 9.13 0.49
C ASP A 80 -0.51 7.98 0.14
N LEU A 81 -0.07 6.73 0.30
CA LEU A 81 -0.86 5.55 -0.01
C LEU A 81 -1.86 5.20 1.09
N LEU A 82 -3.01 4.69 0.67
CA LEU A 82 -3.92 3.96 1.56
C LEU A 82 -3.55 2.47 1.58
N PRO A 83 -3.73 1.76 2.72
CA PRO A 83 -3.38 0.34 2.83
C PRO A 83 -4.10 -0.57 1.81
N ALA A 84 -5.27 -0.15 1.33
CA ALA A 84 -6.08 -0.87 0.36
C ALA A 84 -5.84 -0.43 -1.11
N HIS A 85 -4.73 0.25 -1.40
CA HIS A 85 -4.45 0.75 -2.74
C HIS A 85 -4.38 -0.40 -3.77
N GLU A 86 -5.12 -0.27 -4.87
CA GLU A 86 -5.30 -1.37 -5.82
C GLU A 86 -4.07 -1.66 -6.69
N GLU A 87 -3.11 -0.75 -6.76
CA GLU A 87 -1.93 -0.84 -7.64
C GLU A 87 -0.64 -1.24 -6.93
N ILE A 88 -0.69 -1.66 -5.66
CA ILE A 88 0.53 -1.99 -4.89
C ILE A 88 1.40 -3.03 -5.62
N ALA A 89 0.79 -4.07 -6.17
CA ALA A 89 1.52 -5.10 -6.90
C ALA A 89 2.20 -4.56 -8.16
N GLN A 90 1.59 -3.56 -8.83
CA GLN A 90 2.18 -2.92 -9.99
C GLN A 90 3.40 -2.10 -9.59
N PHE A 91 3.34 -1.33 -8.51
CA PHE A 91 4.49 -0.59 -7.97
C PHE A 91 5.63 -1.52 -7.53
N VAL A 92 5.32 -2.66 -6.90
CA VAL A 92 6.33 -3.68 -6.57
C VAL A 92 7.00 -4.22 -7.82
N ASN A 93 6.24 -4.51 -8.88
CA ASN A 93 6.76 -4.98 -10.17
C ASN A 93 7.57 -3.90 -10.89
N ALA A 94 7.19 -2.63 -10.76
CA ALA A 94 7.94 -1.48 -11.28
C ALA A 94 9.27 -1.24 -10.52
N GLY A 95 9.54 -2.01 -9.46
CA GLY A 95 10.80 -1.93 -8.71
C GLY A 95 10.80 -0.91 -7.58
N VAL A 96 9.64 -0.38 -7.19
CA VAL A 96 9.52 0.50 -6.01
C VAL A 96 10.10 -0.19 -4.79
N ALA A 97 10.98 0.51 -4.06
CA ALA A 97 11.72 -0.03 -2.93
C ALA A 97 11.03 0.20 -1.58
N GLY A 98 10.17 1.21 -1.49
CA GLY A 98 9.49 1.53 -0.24
C GLY A 98 8.11 2.12 -0.43
N PHE A 99 7.29 1.98 0.61
CA PHE A 99 5.93 2.52 0.66
C PHE A 99 5.71 3.26 1.96
N ILE A 100 5.14 4.46 1.89
CA ILE A 100 4.76 5.28 3.04
C ILE A 100 3.26 5.52 2.99
N LEU A 101 2.57 5.15 4.06
CA LEU A 101 1.12 5.34 4.18
C LEU A 101 0.79 6.80 4.47
N LYS A 102 -0.40 7.22 4.07
CA LYS A 102 -0.95 8.56 4.33
C LYS A 102 -0.98 8.95 5.81
N ASP A 103 -1.15 7.98 6.69
CA ASP A 103 -1.20 8.14 8.15
C ASP A 103 0.10 7.68 8.85
N ALA A 104 1.22 7.59 8.11
CA ALA A 104 2.50 7.24 8.68
C ALA A 104 2.98 8.31 9.69
N SER A 105 3.61 7.88 10.77
CA SER A 105 4.29 8.80 11.68
C SER A 105 5.56 9.38 11.04
N VAL A 106 6.05 10.50 11.60
CA VAL A 106 7.33 11.08 11.17
C VAL A 106 8.48 10.07 11.34
N ASP A 107 8.47 9.31 12.43
CA ASP A 107 9.49 8.30 12.71
C ASP A 107 9.48 7.17 11.68
N ASP A 108 8.29 6.64 11.32
CA ASP A 108 8.13 5.62 10.29
C ASP A 108 8.56 6.15 8.90
N PHE A 109 8.24 7.42 8.61
CA PHE A 109 8.66 8.08 7.37
C PHE A 109 10.19 8.13 7.25
N VAL A 110 10.85 8.66 8.28
CA VAL A 110 12.31 8.83 8.30
C VAL A 110 13.02 7.47 8.28
N GLU A 111 12.53 6.49 9.05
CA GLU A 111 13.13 5.14 9.06
C GLU A 111 12.95 4.45 7.71
N THR A 112 11.80 4.63 7.04
CA THR A 112 11.60 4.11 5.68
C THR A 112 12.61 4.70 4.70
N VAL A 113 12.85 6.02 4.73
CA VAL A 113 13.86 6.69 3.89
C VAL A 113 15.26 6.11 4.15
N ARG A 114 15.63 5.94 5.43
CA ARG A 114 16.94 5.39 5.81
C ARG A 114 17.11 3.94 5.39
N ALA A 115 16.09 3.10 5.60
CA ALA A 115 16.12 1.69 5.22
C ALA A 115 16.26 1.53 3.71
N VAL A 116 15.47 2.27 2.94
CA VAL A 116 15.55 2.24 1.46
C VAL A 116 16.89 2.77 0.95
N ALA A 117 17.46 3.80 1.57
CA ALA A 117 18.79 4.30 1.22
C ALA A 117 19.90 3.25 1.47
N ARG A 118 19.70 2.31 2.42
CA ARG A 118 20.59 1.16 2.65
C ARG A 118 20.36 0.01 1.65
N GLY A 119 19.40 0.14 0.72
CA GLY A 119 19.04 -0.89 -0.25
C GLY A 119 18.00 -1.90 0.26
N GLU A 120 17.40 -1.66 1.41
CA GLU A 120 16.33 -2.49 1.94
C GLU A 120 15.01 -2.23 1.18
N ARG A 121 14.09 -3.21 1.18
CA ARG A 121 12.73 -3.03 0.67
C ARG A 121 11.76 -2.94 1.82
N VAL A 122 10.98 -1.86 1.87
CA VAL A 122 10.08 -1.55 2.98
C VAL A 122 8.62 -1.60 2.51
N LEU A 123 7.89 -2.58 3.04
CA LEU A 123 6.44 -2.68 2.86
C LEU A 123 5.77 -2.58 4.23
N PRO A 124 4.94 -1.56 4.49
CA PRO A 124 4.20 -1.47 5.74
C PRO A 124 3.36 -2.73 5.98
N THR A 125 3.37 -3.24 7.21
CA THR A 125 2.64 -4.48 7.57
C THR A 125 1.18 -4.43 7.18
N ARG A 126 0.54 -3.26 7.28
CA ARG A 126 -0.87 -3.04 6.89
C ARG A 126 -1.13 -3.25 5.39
N MET A 127 -0.12 -3.17 4.53
CA MET A 127 -0.22 -3.39 3.08
C MET A 127 0.04 -4.85 2.68
N THR A 128 0.59 -5.66 3.56
CA THR A 128 1.01 -7.04 3.25
C THR A 128 -0.18 -7.89 2.78
N GLY A 129 -1.32 -7.80 3.47
CA GLY A 129 -2.55 -8.53 3.10
C GLY A 129 -3.06 -8.14 1.71
N THR A 130 -3.09 -6.84 1.40
CA THR A 130 -3.51 -6.32 0.09
C THR A 130 -2.59 -6.81 -1.01
N LEU A 131 -1.27 -6.75 -0.80
CA LEU A 131 -0.29 -7.24 -1.78
C LEU A 131 -0.46 -8.73 -2.05
N PHE A 132 -0.60 -9.56 -1.02
CA PHE A 132 -0.85 -11.00 -1.22
C PHE A 132 -2.15 -11.26 -1.97
N SER A 133 -3.22 -10.52 -1.68
CA SER A 133 -4.49 -10.64 -2.40
C SER A 133 -4.35 -10.27 -3.88
N GLN A 134 -3.60 -9.21 -4.19
CA GLN A 134 -3.34 -8.78 -5.57
C GLN A 134 -2.47 -9.80 -6.33
N ILE A 135 -1.42 -10.33 -5.72
CA ILE A 135 -0.58 -11.38 -6.31
C ILE A 135 -1.41 -12.63 -6.60
N ALA A 136 -2.28 -13.03 -5.64
CA ALA A 136 -3.18 -14.16 -5.81
C ALA A 136 -4.13 -13.94 -7.01
N ARG A 137 -4.75 -12.77 -7.14
CA ARG A 137 -5.61 -12.41 -8.28
C ARG A 137 -4.89 -12.50 -9.62
N VAL A 138 -3.65 -12.00 -9.71
CA VAL A 138 -2.83 -12.06 -10.94
C VAL A 138 -2.43 -13.51 -11.26
N ALA A 139 -2.10 -14.31 -10.25
CA ALA A 139 -1.77 -15.72 -10.43
C ALA A 139 -2.97 -16.55 -10.90
N VAL A 140 -4.18 -16.17 -10.48
CA VAL A 140 -5.45 -16.87 -10.76
C VAL A 140 -6.05 -16.46 -12.09
N GLY A 141 -5.81 -15.25 -12.57
CA GLY A 141 -6.16 -14.87 -13.96
C GLY A 141 -5.54 -15.81 -15.01
N ARG A 142 -4.65 -16.72 -14.58
CA ARG A 142 -4.10 -17.85 -15.37
C ARG A 142 -4.69 -19.23 -15.03
N ALA A 143 -5.49 -19.39 -13.98
CA ALA A 143 -5.93 -20.72 -13.48
C ALA A 143 -7.32 -20.82 -12.85
N GLY A 144 -8.17 -19.79 -13.00
CA GLY A 144 -9.58 -19.82 -12.53
C GLY A 144 -9.79 -19.37 -11.08
N GLU A 145 -10.91 -18.65 -10.86
CA GLU A 145 -11.25 -17.93 -9.63
C GLU A 145 -11.34 -18.78 -8.34
N ALA A 146 -11.60 -20.07 -8.45
CA ALA A 146 -11.71 -20.97 -7.29
C ALA A 146 -10.39 -21.14 -6.49
N ALA A 147 -9.23 -20.99 -7.13
CA ALA A 147 -7.92 -21.11 -6.49
C ALA A 147 -7.51 -19.84 -5.71
N ALA A 148 -8.10 -18.68 -6.01
CA ALA A 148 -7.78 -17.42 -5.31
C ALA A 148 -8.32 -17.40 -3.87
N LEU A 149 -9.48 -17.98 -3.63
CA LEU A 149 -10.07 -18.14 -2.29
C LEU A 149 -9.28 -19.12 -1.41
N GLU A 150 -8.54 -20.04 -2.02
CA GLU A 150 -7.63 -20.95 -1.30
C GLU A 150 -6.29 -20.30 -0.94
N ALA A 151 -5.80 -19.34 -1.75
CA ALA A 151 -4.53 -18.64 -1.50
C ALA A 151 -4.63 -17.69 -0.29
N VAL A 152 -5.74 -17.03 -0.07
CA VAL A 152 -6.09 -16.41 1.20
C VAL A 152 -6.75 -17.50 2.04
N ARG A 153 -6.01 -18.17 2.89
CA ARG A 153 -6.50 -19.29 3.75
C ARG A 153 -7.64 -18.84 4.67
N MET A 154 -8.79 -18.53 4.06
CA MET A 154 -10.03 -18.25 4.79
C MET A 154 -10.54 -19.57 5.36
N THR A 155 -10.71 -19.61 6.66
CA THR A 155 -11.36 -20.74 7.31
C THR A 155 -12.82 -20.85 6.88
N THR A 156 -13.42 -22.02 6.99
CA THR A 156 -14.85 -22.20 6.72
C THR A 156 -15.71 -21.23 7.52
N ARG A 157 -15.35 -20.99 8.79
CA ARG A 157 -16.05 -20.04 9.67
C ARG A 157 -15.95 -18.58 9.22
N GLU A 158 -14.82 -18.17 8.69
CA GLU A 158 -14.65 -16.84 8.13
C GLU A 158 -15.47 -16.64 6.84
N ARG A 159 -15.56 -17.65 5.99
CA ARG A 159 -16.44 -17.62 4.80
C ARG A 159 -17.92 -17.55 5.17
N GLU A 160 -18.36 -18.32 6.16
CA GLU A 160 -19.72 -18.24 6.70
C GLU A 160 -20.05 -16.83 7.24
N VAL A 161 -19.11 -16.22 7.96
CA VAL A 161 -19.26 -14.84 8.45
C VAL A 161 -19.35 -13.82 7.29
N ILE A 162 -18.53 -13.94 6.24
CA ILE A 162 -18.62 -13.08 5.06
C ILE A 162 -19.99 -13.24 4.38
N ALA A 163 -20.47 -14.47 4.17
CA ALA A 163 -21.77 -14.71 3.57
C ALA A 163 -22.92 -14.10 4.38
N ASN A 164 -22.88 -14.20 5.69
CA ASN A 164 -23.91 -13.60 6.55
C ASN A 164 -23.83 -12.06 6.57
N ILE A 165 -22.62 -11.49 6.44
CA ILE A 165 -22.44 -10.04 6.32
C ILE A 165 -23.00 -9.54 4.97
N SER A 166 -22.84 -10.27 3.88
CA SER A 166 -23.34 -9.86 2.56
C SER A 166 -24.85 -9.72 2.51
N VAL A 167 -25.58 -10.52 3.29
CA VAL A 167 -27.04 -10.40 3.42
C VAL A 167 -27.49 -9.44 4.53
N GLY A 168 -26.56 -8.69 5.11
CA GLY A 168 -26.86 -7.60 6.04
C GLY A 168 -27.02 -7.99 7.52
N MET A 169 -26.74 -9.23 7.92
CA MET A 169 -26.89 -9.69 9.31
C MET A 169 -25.97 -8.94 10.28
N SER A 170 -26.47 -8.55 11.45
CA SER A 170 -25.66 -8.04 12.56
C SER A 170 -24.82 -9.15 13.22
N ASN A 171 -23.78 -8.78 13.99
CA ASN A 171 -22.99 -9.78 14.74
C ASN A 171 -23.81 -10.66 15.68
N LYS A 172 -24.93 -10.12 16.20
CA LYS A 172 -25.84 -10.88 17.07
C LYS A 172 -26.63 -11.93 16.29
N GLU A 173 -27.12 -11.58 15.11
CA GLU A 173 -27.82 -12.51 14.21
C GLU A 173 -26.88 -13.58 13.67
N ILE A 174 -25.66 -13.21 13.26
CA ILE A 174 -24.60 -14.16 12.85
C ILE A 174 -24.27 -15.13 14.00
N ALA A 175 -24.15 -14.61 15.23
CA ALA A 175 -23.89 -15.45 16.39
C ALA A 175 -24.98 -16.49 16.64
N GLN A 176 -26.25 -16.11 16.45
CA GLN A 176 -27.40 -17.01 16.56
C GLN A 176 -27.41 -18.04 15.43
N GLU A 177 -27.22 -17.61 14.17
CA GLU A 177 -27.20 -18.48 12.99
C GLU A 177 -26.07 -19.51 13.07
N MET A 178 -24.87 -19.08 13.47
CA MET A 178 -23.71 -19.95 13.56
C MET A 178 -23.61 -20.72 14.89
N ASN A 179 -24.52 -20.48 15.83
CA ASN A 179 -24.53 -21.05 17.18
C ASN A 179 -23.19 -20.86 17.94
N ILE A 180 -22.67 -19.61 17.93
CA ILE A 180 -21.43 -19.19 18.61
C ILE A 180 -21.66 -17.90 19.41
N ALA A 181 -20.70 -17.54 20.27
CA ALA A 181 -20.77 -16.30 21.02
C ALA A 181 -20.58 -15.06 20.09
N THR A 182 -21.27 -13.95 20.41
CA THR A 182 -21.14 -12.69 19.64
C THR A 182 -19.70 -12.18 19.61
N ASP A 183 -18.93 -12.37 20.68
CA ASP A 183 -17.52 -11.97 20.72
C ASP A 183 -16.64 -12.84 19.82
N THR A 184 -17.01 -14.10 19.62
CA THR A 184 -16.36 -14.99 18.61
C THR A 184 -16.62 -14.47 17.20
N VAL A 185 -17.85 -14.01 16.90
CA VAL A 185 -18.16 -13.37 15.61
C VAL A 185 -17.33 -12.11 15.41
N LYS A 186 -17.21 -11.25 16.43
CA LYS A 186 -16.34 -10.04 16.35
C LYS A 186 -14.89 -10.40 16.02
N SER A 187 -14.38 -11.48 16.62
CA SER A 187 -13.03 -11.98 16.34
C SER A 187 -12.89 -12.47 14.90
N HIS A 188 -13.87 -13.24 14.39
CA HIS A 188 -13.88 -13.65 12.99
C HIS A 188 -13.99 -12.46 12.02
N VAL A 189 -14.83 -11.45 12.32
CA VAL A 189 -14.94 -10.22 11.51
C VAL A 189 -13.60 -9.49 11.48
N ARG A 190 -12.91 -9.36 12.61
CA ARG A 190 -11.56 -8.75 12.66
C ARG A 190 -10.58 -9.54 11.81
N ASN A 191 -10.53 -10.86 11.97
CA ASN A 191 -9.63 -11.72 11.19
C ASN A 191 -9.91 -11.65 9.69
N VAL A 192 -11.19 -11.54 9.29
CA VAL A 192 -11.60 -11.32 7.89
C VAL A 192 -11.08 -9.98 7.40
N MET A 193 -11.27 -8.91 8.18
CA MET A 193 -10.76 -7.57 7.83
C MET A 193 -9.23 -7.58 7.69
N ASP A 194 -8.52 -8.19 8.63
CA ASP A 194 -7.06 -8.29 8.62
C ASP A 194 -6.56 -9.10 7.41
N LYS A 195 -7.20 -10.24 7.10
CA LYS A 195 -6.82 -11.11 5.98
C LYS A 195 -7.10 -10.50 4.61
N LEU A 196 -8.18 -9.74 4.48
CA LEU A 196 -8.60 -9.11 3.23
C LEU A 196 -8.14 -7.66 3.12
N ALA A 197 -7.38 -7.15 4.12
CA ALA A 197 -6.98 -5.75 4.23
C ALA A 197 -8.18 -4.77 4.13
N LEU A 198 -9.32 -5.14 4.73
CA LEU A 198 -10.54 -4.34 4.77
C LEU A 198 -10.64 -3.59 6.10
N HIS A 199 -11.22 -2.39 6.06
CA HIS A 199 -11.27 -1.50 7.24
C HIS A 199 -12.69 -1.26 7.75
N SER A 200 -13.70 -1.82 7.09
CA SER A 200 -15.08 -1.68 7.49
C SER A 200 -15.92 -2.90 7.13
N ARG A 201 -16.99 -3.10 7.89
CA ARG A 201 -18.01 -4.14 7.58
C ARG A 201 -18.64 -3.94 6.21
N LEU A 202 -18.81 -2.68 5.79
CA LEU A 202 -19.36 -2.36 4.47
C LEU A 202 -18.46 -2.87 3.34
N GLN A 203 -17.14 -2.79 3.53
CA GLN A 203 -16.16 -3.32 2.58
C GLN A 203 -16.21 -4.85 2.51
N ILE A 204 -16.48 -5.54 3.63
CA ILE A 204 -16.70 -7.00 3.60
C ILE A 204 -17.96 -7.33 2.78
N ALA A 205 -19.06 -6.59 2.96
CA ALA A 205 -20.29 -6.80 2.20
C ALA A 205 -20.07 -6.54 0.69
N ALA A 206 -19.40 -5.45 0.33
CA ALA A 206 -19.04 -5.14 -1.05
C ALA A 206 -18.14 -6.22 -1.67
N TYR A 207 -17.14 -6.70 -0.95
CA TYR A 207 -16.27 -7.80 -1.36
C TYR A 207 -17.07 -9.07 -1.66
N ALA A 208 -18.02 -9.43 -0.80
CA ALA A 208 -18.84 -10.61 -0.97
C ALA A 208 -19.75 -10.52 -2.23
N HIS A 209 -20.29 -9.34 -2.53
CA HIS A 209 -21.10 -9.11 -3.75
C HIS A 209 -20.26 -9.24 -5.02
N GLN A 210 -19.03 -8.74 -5.03
CA GLN A 210 -18.12 -8.88 -6.18
C GLN A 210 -17.69 -10.33 -6.46
N GLN A 211 -17.78 -11.22 -5.48
CA GLN A 211 -17.47 -12.64 -5.63
C GLN A 211 -18.67 -13.49 -6.10
N ALA A 212 -19.87 -12.92 -6.12
CA ALA A 212 -21.11 -13.61 -6.49
C ALA A 212 -21.56 -13.33 -7.95
N GLU A 213 -20.88 -12.42 -8.66
CA GLU A 213 -21.00 -12.15 -10.10
C GLU A 213 -19.99 -12.94 -10.92
#